data_185df6d4d92f2b04b3198e383c04a0ad
#
_entry.id   185df6d4d92f2b04b3198e383c04a0ad
#
_cell.length_a   1.000
_cell.length_b   1.000
_cell.length_c   1.000
_cell.angle_alpha   90.00
_cell.angle_beta   90.00
_cell.angle_gamma   90.00
#
_symmetry.space_group_name_H-M   'P 1'
#
loop_
_entity.id
_entity.type
_entity.pdbx_description
1 polymer ?
#
loop_
_entity_poly.entity_id
_entity_poly.type
_entity_poly.pdbx_seq_one_letter_code
_entity_poly.pdbx_strand_id
1 'polypeptide(L)'
;MIARLTTLLAALIAVSPAAVGAQQSTYPPIDRYLMPRDAEIALARTAAPPSITEHATIKLLTRSGYVVAHQGDNGSVCMVMRGFTAPTYTPAMFRDLVYDPTVHAPICFTAPAAKVVLPYYELRTTLAMEGKSPDQIAAGVQAAYAAGTLPHRDGVSMAYMWSAHQHLGPGIGAWRPHVMLFAPNYDNAMLGGNPFGSPMPQVTDDAGTPFAVIVVPVDPALAVHLPAGH
;
A
#
# COMPACT_ATOMS: atom_id res chain seq x y z
N MET A 1 -46.55 68.77 -19.98
CA MET A 1 -46.00 67.41 -20.27
C MET A 1 -44.53 67.44 -19.86
N ILE A 2 -44.23 66.82 -18.69
CA ILE A 2 -42.84 66.81 -18.15
C ILE A 2 -42.40 65.34 -18.20
N ALA A 3 -41.42 65.03 -19.06
CA ALA A 3 -40.83 63.74 -19.19
C ALA A 3 -39.78 63.50 -18.06
N ARG A 4 -39.97 62.45 -17.23
CA ARG A 4 -39.01 62.03 -16.23
C ARG A 4 -38.04 61.01 -16.87
N LEU A 5 -36.77 61.40 -16.92
CA LEU A 5 -35.65 60.51 -17.26
C LEU A 5 -35.29 59.66 -16.02
N THR A 6 -35.43 58.35 -16.11
CA THR A 6 -35.00 57.40 -15.08
C THR A 6 -33.63 56.85 -15.48
N THR A 7 -32.60 57.22 -14.72
CA THR A 7 -31.22 56.73 -14.91
C THR A 7 -31.08 55.36 -14.19
N LEU A 8 -30.84 54.29 -14.94
CA LEU A 8 -30.50 52.97 -14.38
C LEU A 8 -29.00 52.94 -14.09
N LEU A 9 -28.65 52.78 -12.82
CA LEU A 9 -27.27 52.52 -12.37
C LEU A 9 -27.03 51.03 -12.45
N ALA A 10 -26.15 50.56 -13.37
CA ALA A 10 -25.73 49.17 -13.42
C ALA A 10 -24.53 48.99 -12.46
N ALA A 11 -24.76 48.23 -11.39
CA ALA A 11 -23.69 47.83 -10.46
C ALA A 11 -22.91 46.65 -11.06
N LEU A 12 -21.64 46.85 -11.42
CA LEU A 12 -20.71 45.78 -11.74
C LEU A 12 -20.25 45.08 -10.46
N ILE A 13 -20.67 43.84 -10.31
CA ILE A 13 -20.15 42.94 -9.25
C ILE A 13 -18.84 42.36 -9.74
N ALA A 14 -17.72 42.82 -9.19
CA ALA A 14 -16.39 42.23 -9.41
C ALA A 14 -16.32 40.91 -8.64
N VAL A 15 -16.38 39.77 -9.35
CA VAL A 15 -16.10 38.45 -8.79
C VAL A 15 -14.59 38.29 -8.70
N SER A 16 -14.03 38.45 -7.51
CA SER A 16 -12.63 38.10 -7.25
C SER A 16 -12.44 36.59 -7.36
N PRO A 17 -11.46 36.08 -8.12
CA PRO A 17 -11.14 34.67 -8.10
C PRO A 17 -10.60 34.33 -6.71
N ALA A 18 -11.32 33.48 -5.96
CA ALA A 18 -10.80 32.89 -4.74
C ALA A 18 -9.55 32.09 -5.12
N ALA A 19 -8.38 32.52 -4.62
CA ALA A 19 -7.17 31.73 -4.69
C ALA A 19 -7.45 30.40 -3.98
N VAL A 20 -7.54 29.32 -4.74
CA VAL A 20 -7.54 27.94 -4.20
C VAL A 20 -6.16 27.78 -3.58
N GLY A 21 -6.04 28.08 -2.30
CA GLY A 21 -4.84 27.80 -1.52
C GLY A 21 -4.57 26.29 -1.63
N ALA A 22 -3.47 25.92 -2.24
CA ALA A 22 -2.98 24.54 -2.21
C ALA A 22 -2.86 24.15 -0.74
N GLN A 23 -3.74 23.27 -0.28
CA GLN A 23 -3.72 22.76 1.08
C GLN A 23 -2.40 22.00 1.24
N GLN A 24 -1.48 22.57 2.00
CA GLN A 24 -0.18 21.96 2.25
C GLN A 24 -0.44 20.59 2.89
N SER A 25 0.01 19.52 2.23
CA SER A 25 -0.10 18.16 2.76
C SER A 25 0.51 18.13 4.17
N THR A 26 -0.25 17.65 5.16
CA THR A 26 0.22 17.49 6.54
C THR A 26 1.19 16.30 6.66
N TYR A 27 1.39 15.54 5.59
CA TYR A 27 2.19 14.33 5.55
C TYR A 27 3.58 14.60 4.97
N PRO A 28 4.58 13.77 5.29
CA PRO A 28 5.92 13.91 4.75
C PRO A 28 5.93 13.94 3.22
N PRO A 29 6.80 14.75 2.59
CA PRO A 29 6.91 14.79 1.15
C PRO A 29 7.40 13.46 0.59
N ILE A 30 7.03 13.13 -0.65
CA ILE A 30 7.33 11.86 -1.33
C ILE A 30 8.82 11.48 -1.27
N ASP A 31 9.72 12.46 -1.30
CA ASP A 31 11.17 12.24 -1.25
C ASP A 31 11.64 11.51 0.01
N ARG A 32 10.85 11.57 1.10
CA ARG A 32 11.15 10.84 2.35
C ARG A 32 10.92 9.34 2.23
N TYR A 33 10.20 8.90 1.22
CA TYR A 33 9.85 7.49 0.98
C TYR A 33 10.68 6.85 -0.13
N LEU A 34 11.41 7.66 -0.93
CA LEU A 34 12.22 7.15 -2.03
C LEU A 34 13.52 6.54 -1.51
N MET A 35 13.94 5.47 -2.16
CA MET A 35 15.22 4.80 -1.92
C MET A 35 16.13 4.94 -3.16
N PRO A 36 17.45 4.86 -2.99
CA PRO A 36 18.34 4.67 -4.12
C PRO A 36 17.94 3.44 -4.93
N ARG A 37 17.93 3.56 -6.27
CA ARG A 37 17.41 2.52 -7.19
C ARG A 37 17.97 1.13 -6.89
N ASP A 38 19.28 1.00 -6.81
CA ASP A 38 19.93 -0.32 -6.68
C ASP A 38 19.70 -0.91 -5.29
N ALA A 39 19.66 -0.06 -4.25
CA ALA A 39 19.31 -0.48 -2.89
C ALA A 39 17.87 -0.99 -2.80
N GLU A 40 16.92 -0.33 -3.47
CA GLU A 40 15.52 -0.79 -3.49
C GLU A 40 15.35 -2.09 -4.28
N ILE A 41 16.05 -2.27 -5.40
CA ILE A 41 16.08 -3.53 -6.16
C ILE A 41 16.64 -4.67 -5.30
N ALA A 42 17.78 -4.45 -4.65
CA ALA A 42 18.41 -5.44 -3.79
C ALA A 42 17.47 -5.84 -2.64
N LEU A 43 16.84 -4.86 -1.99
CA LEU A 43 15.89 -5.10 -0.90
C LEU A 43 14.62 -5.82 -1.40
N ALA A 44 14.06 -5.45 -2.55
CA ALA A 44 12.90 -6.12 -3.12
C ALA A 44 13.18 -7.61 -3.41
N ARG A 45 14.39 -7.94 -3.83
CA ARG A 45 14.82 -9.33 -4.10
C ARG A 45 14.94 -10.19 -2.84
N THR A 46 14.99 -9.59 -1.65
CA THR A 46 14.96 -10.35 -0.38
C THR A 46 13.55 -10.80 0.02
N ALA A 47 12.51 -10.37 -0.71
CA ALA A 47 11.11 -10.67 -0.35
C ALA A 47 10.74 -12.15 -0.47
N ALA A 48 11.44 -12.94 -1.29
CA ALA A 48 11.18 -14.36 -1.53
C ALA A 48 12.50 -15.10 -1.82
N PRO A 49 12.50 -16.45 -1.89
CA PRO A 49 13.69 -17.22 -2.28
C PRO A 49 14.26 -16.77 -3.62
N PRO A 50 15.59 -16.87 -3.84
CA PRO A 50 16.26 -16.49 -5.10
C PRO A 50 15.63 -17.15 -6.33
N SER A 51 15.23 -18.43 -6.24
CA SER A 51 14.56 -19.16 -7.33
C SER A 51 13.26 -18.50 -7.83
N ILE A 52 12.67 -17.59 -7.04
CA ILE A 52 11.51 -16.80 -7.43
C ILE A 52 11.94 -15.40 -7.87
N THR A 53 12.77 -14.73 -7.05
CA THR A 53 13.08 -13.31 -7.26
C THR A 53 14.04 -13.04 -8.40
N GLU A 54 14.83 -14.01 -8.82
CA GLU A 54 15.70 -13.91 -10.02
C GLU A 54 14.87 -13.76 -11.30
N HIS A 55 13.68 -14.36 -11.33
CA HIS A 55 12.74 -14.37 -12.45
C HIS A 55 11.53 -13.44 -12.28
N ALA A 56 11.45 -12.73 -11.15
CA ALA A 56 10.32 -11.85 -10.86
C ALA A 56 10.49 -10.47 -11.50
N THR A 57 9.37 -9.86 -11.87
CA THR A 57 9.33 -8.42 -12.17
C THR A 57 9.58 -7.64 -10.89
N ILE A 58 10.51 -6.67 -10.93
CA ILE A 58 10.78 -5.76 -9.80
C ILE A 58 10.18 -4.40 -10.08
N LYS A 59 9.38 -3.89 -9.14
CA LYS A 59 8.83 -2.53 -9.19
C LYS A 59 9.46 -1.67 -8.10
N LEU A 60 9.70 -0.40 -8.43
CA LEU A 60 10.26 0.61 -7.51
C LEU A 60 9.29 1.76 -7.33
N LEU A 61 9.29 2.35 -6.15
CA LEU A 61 8.56 3.58 -5.89
C LEU A 61 9.28 4.78 -6.51
N THR A 62 8.52 5.58 -7.26
CA THR A 62 8.96 6.85 -7.85
C THR A 62 8.01 7.97 -7.45
N ARG A 63 8.29 9.21 -7.88
CA ARG A 63 7.36 10.34 -7.70
C ARG A 63 6.02 10.16 -8.45
N SER A 64 5.92 9.20 -9.34
CA SER A 64 4.69 8.87 -10.08
C SER A 64 4.03 7.54 -9.68
N GLY A 65 4.45 6.94 -8.56
CA GLY A 65 4.00 5.63 -8.12
C GLY A 65 5.00 4.52 -8.43
N TYR A 66 4.56 3.27 -8.33
CA TYR A 66 5.41 2.11 -8.63
C TYR A 66 5.59 1.92 -10.13
N VAL A 67 6.84 1.83 -10.57
CA VAL A 67 7.23 1.59 -11.96
C VAL A 67 8.06 0.31 -12.09
N VAL A 68 8.01 -0.34 -13.24
CA VAL A 68 8.84 -1.52 -13.51
C VAL A 68 10.30 -1.08 -13.68
N ALA A 69 11.19 -1.65 -12.86
CA ALA A 69 12.62 -1.45 -12.93
C ALA A 69 13.35 -2.62 -13.60
N HIS A 70 12.81 -3.82 -13.44
CA HIS A 70 13.29 -5.04 -14.07
C HIS A 70 12.07 -5.89 -14.48
N GLN A 71 12.03 -6.34 -15.74
CA GLN A 71 10.98 -7.20 -16.23
C GLN A 71 11.38 -8.66 -16.01
N GLY A 72 10.53 -9.42 -15.32
CA GLY A 72 10.69 -10.86 -15.12
C GLY A 72 9.80 -11.68 -16.05
N ASP A 73 9.93 -13.00 -15.95
CA ASP A 73 9.26 -13.98 -16.84
C ASP A 73 8.38 -15.01 -16.11
N ASN A 74 8.44 -15.08 -14.75
CA ASN A 74 7.64 -16.03 -13.97
C ASN A 74 6.27 -15.50 -13.53
N GLY A 75 5.91 -14.27 -13.93
CA GLY A 75 4.66 -13.61 -13.57
C GLY A 75 4.58 -13.10 -12.13
N SER A 76 5.57 -13.39 -11.28
CA SER A 76 5.64 -12.81 -9.92
C SER A 76 6.10 -11.37 -9.99
N VAL A 77 5.64 -10.55 -9.02
CA VAL A 77 6.03 -9.14 -8.90
C VAL A 77 6.52 -8.86 -7.49
N CYS A 78 7.76 -8.42 -7.36
CA CYS A 78 8.35 -8.06 -6.08
C CYS A 78 8.57 -6.54 -6.01
N MET A 79 8.38 -5.98 -4.82
CA MET A 79 8.57 -4.55 -4.53
C MET A 79 8.84 -4.32 -3.05
N VAL A 80 9.28 -3.12 -2.68
CA VAL A 80 9.36 -2.70 -1.29
C VAL A 80 8.14 -1.84 -0.98
N MET A 81 7.20 -2.37 -0.21
CA MET A 81 6.05 -1.59 0.27
C MET A 81 6.50 -0.48 1.22
N ARG A 82 5.74 0.60 1.23
CA ARG A 82 5.81 1.70 2.20
C ARG A 82 4.58 1.68 3.10
N GLY A 83 4.55 2.53 4.10
CA GLY A 83 3.37 2.73 4.93
C GLY A 83 2.09 2.97 4.13
N PHE A 84 2.17 3.53 2.94
CA PHE A 84 1.04 3.75 2.01
C PHE A 84 0.11 2.55 1.84
N THR A 85 0.63 1.33 2.00
CA THR A 85 -0.12 0.09 1.86
C THR A 85 -0.55 -0.51 3.20
N ALA A 86 -0.26 0.16 4.33
CA ALA A 86 -0.69 -0.30 5.64
C ALA A 86 -2.22 -0.44 5.73
N PRO A 87 -2.75 -1.42 6.47
CA PRO A 87 -4.18 -1.63 6.62
C PRO A 87 -4.90 -0.38 7.12
N THR A 88 -6.06 -0.06 6.55
CA THR A 88 -6.85 1.12 6.90
C THR A 88 -8.16 0.82 7.60
N TYR A 89 -8.55 -0.46 7.66
CA TYR A 89 -9.76 -0.89 8.37
C TYR A 89 -9.42 -1.48 9.73
N THR A 90 -8.60 -2.53 9.76
CA THR A 90 -8.22 -3.26 10.98
C THR A 90 -6.81 -3.84 10.84
N PRO A 91 -6.03 -3.92 11.94
CA PRO A 91 -6.26 -3.22 13.20
C PRO A 91 -5.95 -1.72 13.11
N ALA A 92 -6.59 -0.92 13.97
CA ALA A 92 -6.48 0.53 13.95
C ALA A 92 -5.02 1.05 14.05
N MET A 93 -4.15 0.32 14.77
CA MET A 93 -2.74 0.69 14.93
C MET A 93 -1.97 0.83 13.63
N PHE A 94 -2.36 0.13 12.57
CA PHE A 94 -1.69 0.22 11.27
C PHE A 94 -2.07 1.48 10.48
N ARG A 95 -3.17 2.13 10.82
CA ARG A 95 -3.59 3.40 10.20
C ARG A 95 -2.54 4.50 10.38
N ASP A 96 -1.85 4.50 11.53
CA ASP A 96 -0.81 5.49 11.85
C ASP A 96 0.45 5.27 11.01
N LEU A 97 0.62 4.08 10.44
CA LEU A 97 1.78 3.74 9.59
C LEU A 97 1.63 4.23 8.15
N VAL A 98 0.44 4.62 7.69
CA VAL A 98 0.19 4.99 6.28
C VAL A 98 1.18 6.05 5.79
N TYR A 99 1.53 7.00 6.65
CA TYR A 99 2.46 8.08 6.31
C TYR A 99 3.79 8.00 7.06
N ASP A 100 4.13 6.85 7.62
CA ASP A 100 5.44 6.64 8.23
C ASP A 100 6.49 6.32 7.16
N PRO A 101 7.51 7.20 6.96
CA PRO A 101 8.52 6.99 5.94
C PRO A 101 9.56 5.92 6.30
N THR A 102 9.53 5.38 7.53
CA THR A 102 10.46 4.33 7.96
C THR A 102 9.98 2.92 7.61
N VAL A 103 8.72 2.78 7.15
CA VAL A 103 8.19 1.48 6.71
C VAL A 103 8.82 1.07 5.40
N HIS A 104 9.55 -0.05 5.45
CA HIS A 104 10.14 -0.73 4.30
C HIS A 104 9.83 -2.22 4.41
N ALA A 105 8.86 -2.70 3.67
CA ALA A 105 8.36 -4.07 3.76
C ALA A 105 8.48 -4.77 2.39
N PRO A 106 9.58 -5.48 2.12
CA PRO A 106 9.73 -6.26 0.90
C PRO A 106 8.65 -7.33 0.78
N ILE A 107 7.94 -7.33 -0.34
CA ILE A 107 6.90 -8.29 -0.67
C ILE A 107 7.09 -8.81 -2.10
N CYS A 108 6.79 -10.08 -2.32
CA CYS A 108 6.77 -10.69 -3.64
C CYS A 108 5.43 -11.39 -3.87
N PHE A 109 4.59 -10.79 -4.69
CA PHE A 109 3.30 -11.34 -5.10
C PHE A 109 3.53 -12.48 -6.08
N THR A 110 2.94 -13.65 -5.82
CA THR A 110 2.87 -14.72 -6.83
C THR A 110 2.09 -14.27 -8.05
N ALA A 111 2.24 -14.95 -9.19
CA ALA A 111 1.56 -14.58 -10.43
C ALA A 111 0.03 -14.40 -10.28
N PRO A 112 -0.72 -15.25 -9.54
CA PRO A 112 -2.12 -14.98 -9.24
C PRO A 112 -2.33 -13.71 -8.40
N ALA A 113 -1.54 -13.51 -7.34
CA ALA A 113 -1.67 -12.33 -6.49
C ALA A 113 -1.29 -11.03 -7.22
N ALA A 114 -0.31 -11.07 -8.11
CA ALA A 114 0.06 -9.93 -8.95
C ALA A 114 -1.11 -9.45 -9.83
N LYS A 115 -2.01 -10.35 -10.23
CA LYS A 115 -3.19 -10.00 -11.04
C LYS A 115 -4.33 -9.40 -10.23
N VAL A 116 -4.60 -9.92 -9.01
CA VAL A 116 -5.82 -9.59 -8.28
C VAL A 116 -5.58 -8.80 -6.99
N VAL A 117 -4.35 -8.75 -6.49
CA VAL A 117 -4.00 -8.07 -5.23
C VAL A 117 -3.13 -6.84 -5.48
N LEU A 118 -2.11 -6.93 -6.32
CA LEU A 118 -1.21 -5.81 -6.59
C LEU A 118 -1.95 -4.53 -7.02
N PRO A 119 -3.01 -4.54 -7.86
CA PRO A 119 -3.77 -3.33 -8.19
C PRO A 119 -4.36 -2.61 -6.97
N TYR A 120 -4.76 -3.37 -5.94
CA TYR A 120 -5.22 -2.81 -4.67
C TYR A 120 -4.10 -2.05 -3.92
N TYR A 121 -2.88 -2.61 -3.89
CA TYR A 121 -1.72 -1.96 -3.27
C TYR A 121 -1.29 -0.70 -4.03
N GLU A 122 -1.34 -0.75 -5.36
CA GLU A 122 -1.02 0.39 -6.22
C GLU A 122 -2.05 1.52 -6.08
N LEU A 123 -3.35 1.21 -6.00
CA LEU A 123 -4.39 2.20 -5.75
C LEU A 123 -4.20 2.88 -4.39
N ARG A 124 -3.93 2.12 -3.33
CA ARG A 124 -3.64 2.70 -2.00
C ARG A 124 -2.44 3.64 -2.05
N THR A 125 -1.38 3.25 -2.75
CA THR A 125 -0.20 4.10 -2.94
C THR A 125 -0.56 5.38 -3.67
N THR A 126 -1.35 5.31 -4.75
CA THR A 126 -1.82 6.49 -5.49
C THR A 126 -2.61 7.44 -4.60
N LEU A 127 -3.60 6.93 -3.87
CA LEU A 127 -4.41 7.73 -2.96
C LEU A 127 -3.59 8.37 -1.84
N ALA A 128 -2.61 7.63 -1.29
CA ALA A 128 -1.70 8.17 -0.27
C ALA A 128 -0.81 9.28 -0.86
N MET A 129 -0.28 9.10 -2.06
CA MET A 129 0.53 10.11 -2.75
C MET A 129 -0.27 11.37 -3.09
N GLU A 130 -1.58 11.27 -3.24
CA GLU A 130 -2.51 12.40 -3.33
C GLU A 130 -2.78 13.09 -1.99
N GLY A 131 -2.22 12.59 -0.88
CA GLY A 131 -2.39 13.14 0.47
C GLY A 131 -3.73 12.82 1.11
N LYS A 132 -4.41 11.75 0.69
CA LYS A 132 -5.68 11.29 1.27
C LYS A 132 -5.47 10.77 2.69
N SER A 133 -6.37 11.09 3.61
CA SER A 133 -6.35 10.49 4.95
C SER A 133 -6.57 8.96 4.89
N PRO A 134 -6.18 8.19 5.93
CA PRO A 134 -6.47 6.75 5.98
C PRO A 134 -7.94 6.41 5.72
N ASP A 135 -8.89 7.22 6.22
CA ASP A 135 -10.32 7.03 5.95
C ASP A 135 -10.69 7.27 4.49
N GLN A 136 -10.10 8.29 3.87
CA GLN A 136 -10.30 8.56 2.45
C GLN A 136 -9.69 7.48 1.55
N ILE A 137 -8.55 6.92 1.95
CA ILE A 137 -7.94 5.77 1.26
C ILE A 137 -8.87 4.57 1.36
N ALA A 138 -9.38 4.24 2.55
CA ALA A 138 -10.33 3.16 2.76
C ALA A 138 -11.59 3.34 1.90
N ALA A 139 -12.20 4.53 1.94
CA ALA A 139 -13.38 4.84 1.15
C ALA A 139 -13.12 4.76 -0.37
N GLY A 140 -11.96 5.24 -0.85
CA GLY A 140 -11.56 5.17 -2.26
C GLY A 140 -11.37 3.74 -2.74
N VAL A 141 -10.77 2.89 -1.92
CA VAL A 141 -10.60 1.46 -2.21
C VAL A 141 -11.96 0.74 -2.27
N GLN A 142 -12.85 1.00 -1.29
CA GLN A 142 -14.20 0.42 -1.29
C GLN A 142 -15.00 0.84 -2.52
N ALA A 143 -14.94 2.12 -2.88
CA ALA A 143 -15.62 2.63 -4.07
C ALA A 143 -15.09 1.98 -5.36
N ALA A 144 -13.77 1.84 -5.50
CA ALA A 144 -13.14 1.19 -6.65
C ALA A 144 -13.51 -0.30 -6.74
N TYR A 145 -13.56 -1.00 -5.61
CA TYR A 145 -13.97 -2.39 -5.54
C TYR A 145 -15.45 -2.55 -5.91
N ALA A 146 -16.34 -1.73 -5.35
CA ALA A 146 -17.77 -1.75 -5.66
C ALA A 146 -18.07 -1.40 -7.14
N ALA A 147 -17.26 -0.52 -7.73
CA ALA A 147 -17.36 -0.15 -9.15
C ALA A 147 -16.75 -1.19 -10.11
N GLY A 148 -16.10 -2.25 -9.61
CA GLY A 148 -15.42 -3.25 -10.42
C GLY A 148 -14.13 -2.76 -11.09
N THR A 149 -13.59 -1.60 -10.70
CA THR A 149 -12.30 -1.10 -11.19
C THR A 149 -11.10 -1.77 -10.52
N LEU A 150 -11.30 -2.34 -9.34
CA LEU A 150 -10.38 -3.31 -8.76
C LEU A 150 -10.84 -4.73 -9.07
N PRO A 151 -9.92 -5.66 -9.38
CA PRO A 151 -10.25 -7.06 -9.58
C PRO A 151 -10.92 -7.65 -8.33
N HIS A 152 -12.01 -8.41 -8.52
CA HIS A 152 -12.57 -9.23 -7.47
C HIS A 152 -11.65 -10.40 -7.15
N ARG A 153 -11.62 -10.78 -5.87
CA ARG A 153 -10.81 -11.89 -5.37
C ARG A 153 -11.73 -13.09 -5.14
N ASP A 154 -11.76 -14.02 -6.09
CA ASP A 154 -12.65 -15.20 -6.04
C ASP A 154 -12.04 -16.37 -5.27
N GLY A 155 -10.84 -16.20 -4.73
CA GLY A 155 -10.12 -17.25 -4.00
C GLY A 155 -8.89 -16.72 -3.26
N VAL A 156 -8.18 -17.64 -2.61
CA VAL A 156 -6.95 -17.34 -1.90
C VAL A 156 -5.80 -17.18 -2.89
N SER A 157 -5.04 -16.11 -2.74
CA SER A 157 -3.76 -15.91 -3.42
C SER A 157 -2.68 -15.58 -2.41
N MET A 158 -1.40 -15.58 -2.82
CA MET A 158 -0.29 -15.58 -1.87
C MET A 158 0.80 -14.57 -2.26
N ALA A 159 1.45 -14.00 -1.23
CA ALA A 159 2.72 -13.30 -1.38
C ALA A 159 3.73 -13.78 -0.32
N TYR A 160 5.01 -13.64 -0.68
CA TYR A 160 6.13 -13.87 0.24
C TYR A 160 6.57 -12.57 0.90
N MET A 161 6.91 -12.61 2.18
CA MET A 161 7.59 -11.56 2.92
C MET A 161 8.70 -12.19 3.77
N TRP A 162 9.74 -12.68 3.10
CA TRP A 162 10.82 -13.47 3.72
C TRP A 162 12.08 -12.67 4.05
N SER A 163 12.05 -11.35 3.78
CA SER A 163 13.20 -10.49 4.05
C SER A 163 13.57 -10.47 5.54
N ALA A 164 14.85 -10.63 5.85
CA ALA A 164 15.40 -10.33 7.17
C ALA A 164 15.47 -8.82 7.48
N HIS A 165 15.29 -7.98 6.46
CA HIS A 165 15.47 -6.53 6.52
C HIS A 165 14.15 -5.75 6.44
N GLN A 166 13.01 -6.42 6.64
CA GLN A 166 11.73 -5.73 6.69
C GLN A 166 11.58 -4.93 7.98
N HIS A 167 11.05 -3.71 7.87
CA HIS A 167 10.77 -2.81 8.98
C HIS A 167 9.35 -2.25 8.82
N LEU A 168 8.50 -2.51 9.79
CA LEU A 168 7.08 -2.16 9.77
C LEU A 168 6.75 -0.90 10.58
N GLY A 169 7.74 0.00 10.75
CA GLY A 169 7.55 1.26 11.44
C GLY A 169 7.67 1.19 12.96
N PRO A 170 7.50 2.33 13.66
CA PRO A 170 7.56 2.43 15.11
C PRO A 170 6.57 1.50 15.81
N GLY A 171 6.97 0.92 16.90
CA GLY A 171 6.13 0.02 17.71
C GLY A 171 6.07 -1.41 17.22
N ILE A 172 6.38 -1.70 15.94
CA ILE A 172 6.46 -3.06 15.40
C ILE A 172 7.94 -3.40 15.11
N GLY A 173 8.67 -2.49 14.46
CA GLY A 173 10.09 -2.67 14.12
C GLY A 173 10.32 -3.75 13.08
N ALA A 174 11.37 -4.55 13.28
CA ALA A 174 11.65 -5.71 12.45
C ALA A 174 10.57 -6.79 12.63
N TRP A 175 10.15 -7.38 11.52
CA TRP A 175 9.14 -8.44 11.53
C TRP A 175 9.74 -9.74 11.00
N ARG A 176 9.25 -10.87 11.51
CA ARG A 176 9.71 -12.20 11.10
C ARG A 176 9.29 -12.53 9.66
N PRO A 177 10.02 -13.43 8.99
CA PRO A 177 9.61 -13.93 7.68
C PRO A 177 8.25 -14.64 7.79
N HIS A 178 7.40 -14.42 6.77
CA HIS A 178 6.05 -14.96 6.73
C HIS A 178 5.52 -15.04 5.30
N VAL A 179 4.43 -15.75 5.15
CA VAL A 179 3.61 -15.78 3.96
C VAL A 179 2.33 -15.01 4.23
N MET A 180 1.93 -14.15 3.30
CA MET A 180 0.61 -13.52 3.29
C MET A 180 -0.33 -14.31 2.40
N LEU A 181 -1.43 -14.78 2.98
CA LEU A 181 -2.56 -15.35 2.24
C LEU A 181 -3.66 -14.30 2.16
N PHE A 182 -3.94 -13.85 0.97
CA PHE A 182 -5.06 -12.93 0.69
C PHE A 182 -6.33 -13.75 0.63
N ALA A 183 -7.06 -13.76 1.75
CA ALA A 183 -8.22 -14.62 1.98
C ALA A 183 -9.47 -13.75 2.25
N PRO A 184 -10.26 -13.40 1.21
CA PRO A 184 -11.40 -12.51 1.36
C PRO A 184 -12.37 -12.95 2.44
N ASN A 185 -12.80 -11.98 3.26
CA ASN A 185 -13.78 -12.11 4.34
C ASN A 185 -13.38 -13.01 5.53
N TYR A 186 -12.11 -13.44 5.60
CA TYR A 186 -11.62 -14.13 6.78
C TYR A 186 -11.49 -13.20 7.98
N ASP A 187 -11.80 -13.69 9.15
CA ASP A 187 -11.53 -13.06 10.43
C ASP A 187 -10.69 -13.97 11.34
N ASN A 188 -10.22 -13.40 12.44
CA ASN A 188 -9.33 -14.15 13.33
C ASN A 188 -10.05 -15.26 14.14
N ALA A 189 -11.36 -15.14 14.34
CA ALA A 189 -12.16 -16.18 15.02
C ALA A 189 -12.21 -17.47 14.19
N MET A 190 -12.23 -17.34 12.86
CA MET A 190 -12.17 -18.50 11.93
C MET A 190 -10.85 -19.26 12.03
N LEU A 191 -9.78 -18.63 12.55
CA LEU A 191 -8.46 -19.24 12.76
C LEU A 191 -8.19 -19.63 14.22
N GLY A 192 -9.21 -19.63 15.09
CA GLY A 192 -9.09 -19.96 16.50
C GLY A 192 -8.70 -18.79 17.41
N GLY A 193 -8.79 -17.53 16.93
CA GLY A 193 -8.60 -16.33 17.75
C GLY A 193 -7.13 -16.06 18.13
N ASN A 194 -6.18 -16.44 17.30
CA ASN A 194 -4.76 -16.24 17.58
C ASN A 194 -4.40 -14.75 17.75
N PRO A 195 -3.67 -14.37 18.81
CA PRO A 195 -3.31 -12.96 19.02
C PRO A 195 -2.28 -12.48 18.02
N PHE A 196 -2.26 -11.16 17.77
CA PHE A 196 -1.23 -10.52 16.95
C PHE A 196 0.18 -10.85 17.49
N GLY A 197 1.09 -11.21 16.59
CA GLY A 197 2.45 -11.64 16.95
C GLY A 197 2.58 -13.12 17.35
N SER A 198 1.47 -13.88 17.39
CA SER A 198 1.50 -15.34 17.62
C SER A 198 2.38 -16.06 16.57
N PRO A 199 3.01 -17.20 16.92
CA PRO A 199 3.63 -18.07 15.92
C PRO A 199 2.62 -18.84 15.06
N MET A 200 1.33 -18.77 15.39
CA MET A 200 0.24 -19.41 14.66
C MET A 200 -0.27 -18.50 13.53
N PRO A 201 -0.94 -19.04 12.50
CA PRO A 201 -1.64 -18.21 11.50
C PRO A 201 -2.62 -17.26 12.16
N GLN A 202 -2.66 -16.02 11.68
CA GLN A 202 -3.51 -14.96 12.24
C GLN A 202 -3.97 -14.02 11.13
N VAL A 203 -5.19 -13.51 11.22
CA VAL A 203 -5.63 -12.40 10.36
C VAL A 203 -5.07 -11.11 10.95
N THR A 204 -4.19 -10.44 10.21
CA THR A 204 -3.54 -9.21 10.65
C THR A 204 -4.10 -7.98 9.98
N ASP A 205 -4.55 -8.12 8.74
CA ASP A 205 -4.91 -6.99 7.89
C ASP A 205 -6.37 -7.09 7.47
N ASP A 206 -7.12 -6.01 7.65
CA ASP A 206 -8.47 -5.78 7.12
C ASP A 206 -9.46 -6.94 7.35
N ALA A 207 -9.41 -7.54 8.56
CA ALA A 207 -10.22 -8.69 8.96
C ALA A 207 -11.71 -8.51 8.66
N GLY A 208 -12.37 -9.57 8.15
CA GLY A 208 -13.78 -9.59 7.81
C GLY A 208 -14.16 -8.78 6.56
N THR A 209 -13.17 -8.25 5.84
CA THR A 209 -13.39 -7.50 4.58
C THR A 209 -12.94 -8.31 3.37
N PRO A 210 -13.30 -7.91 2.13
CA PRO A 210 -12.76 -8.50 0.91
C PRO A 210 -11.22 -8.39 0.81
N PHE A 211 -10.59 -7.59 1.68
CA PHE A 211 -9.16 -7.31 1.67
C PHE A 211 -8.40 -8.05 2.78
N ALA A 212 -9.05 -8.92 3.53
CA ALA A 212 -8.47 -9.65 4.65
C ALA A 212 -7.20 -10.42 4.26
N VAL A 213 -6.22 -10.38 5.16
CA VAL A 213 -4.92 -11.05 4.99
C VAL A 213 -4.62 -11.92 6.21
N ILE A 214 -4.33 -13.18 5.93
CA ILE A 214 -3.82 -14.12 6.91
C ILE A 214 -2.29 -14.10 6.81
N VAL A 215 -1.62 -13.79 7.90
CA VAL A 215 -0.17 -13.96 8.05
C VAL A 215 0.12 -15.36 8.60
N VAL A 216 0.94 -16.10 7.87
CA VAL A 216 1.44 -17.40 8.28
C VAL A 216 2.94 -17.28 8.54
N PRO A 217 3.37 -17.20 9.80
CA PRO A 217 4.79 -17.14 10.13
C PRO A 217 5.52 -18.40 9.62
N VAL A 218 6.74 -18.20 9.12
CA VAL A 218 7.63 -19.29 8.72
C VAL A 218 8.87 -19.32 9.64
N ASP A 219 9.65 -20.38 9.53
CA ASP A 219 10.89 -20.51 10.30
C ASP A 219 11.81 -19.30 10.02
N PRO A 220 12.29 -18.60 11.07
CA PRO A 220 13.23 -17.50 10.92
C PRO A 220 14.51 -17.86 10.15
N ALA A 221 14.91 -19.13 10.15
CA ALA A 221 16.05 -19.62 9.36
C ALA A 221 15.83 -19.50 7.84
N LEU A 222 14.57 -19.31 7.38
CA LEU A 222 14.23 -19.08 5.99
C LEU A 222 14.34 -17.60 5.59
N ALA A 223 14.69 -16.70 6.52
CA ALA A 223 14.86 -15.27 6.22
C ALA A 223 15.90 -15.04 5.13
N VAL A 224 15.55 -14.24 4.11
CA VAL A 224 16.47 -13.88 3.03
C VAL A 224 17.20 -12.59 3.40
N HIS A 225 18.52 -12.62 3.32
CA HIS A 225 19.42 -11.51 3.63
C HIS A 225 19.87 -10.77 2.37
N LEU A 226 20.22 -9.51 2.53
CA LEU A 226 20.94 -8.77 1.49
C LEU A 226 22.29 -9.45 1.22
N PRO A 227 22.77 -9.45 -0.03
CA PRO A 227 24.13 -9.87 -0.32
C PRO A 227 25.16 -9.06 0.48
N ALA A 228 26.29 -9.70 0.85
CA ALA A 228 27.36 -9.02 1.57
C ALA A 228 27.87 -7.82 0.75
N GLY A 229 27.93 -6.64 1.37
CA GLY A 229 28.43 -5.41 0.73
C GLY A 229 27.35 -4.41 0.29
N HIS A 230 26.10 -4.65 0.63
CA HIS A 230 24.99 -3.68 0.44
C HIS A 230 24.57 -3.03 1.74
#